data_1419b716d19401b0650e38f43710dc13
#
_entry.id   1419b716d19401b0650e38f43710dc13
#
_cell.length_a   1.000
_cell.length_b   1.000
_cell.length_c   1.000
_cell.angle_alpha   90.00
_cell.angle_beta   90.00
_cell.angle_gamma   90.00
#
_symmetry.space_group_name_H-M   'P 1'
#
loop_
_entity.id
_entity.type
_entity.pdbx_description
1 polymer ?
#
loop_
_entity_poly.entity_id
_entity_poly.type
_entity_poly.pdbx_seq_one_letter_code
_entity_poly.pdbx_strand_id
1 'polypeptide(L)'
;MEREFGHLVGGKDLDPEGERLLGEWAGRELGSDFVFVTKFPQAARPFYTHPDGEMDGVPVTRGFDLLLRGLEITSGGQRIHDPEMLRRSIEAYGLNPESLRAYAEVFRYGMPPHGGFAIGAERLTALLLGLSNVRMARAFPRDRTRLQP
;
A
#
# COMPACT_ATOMS: atom_id res chain seq x y z
N MET A 1 12.53 -4.56 -13.08
CA MET A 1 12.92 -3.14 -12.98
C MET A 1 14.39 -2.96 -13.37
N GLU A 2 15.36 -3.49 -12.59
CA GLU A 2 16.79 -3.33 -12.89
C GLU A 2 17.19 -3.81 -14.29
N ARG A 3 16.76 -5.01 -14.69
CA ARG A 3 17.12 -5.59 -15.99
C ARG A 3 16.51 -4.85 -17.18
N GLU A 4 15.40 -4.17 -17.03
CA GLU A 4 14.68 -3.53 -18.12
C GLU A 4 14.87 -2.02 -18.16
N PHE A 5 14.97 -1.38 -17.00
CA PHE A 5 15.08 0.07 -16.90
C PHE A 5 16.39 0.56 -16.27
N GLY A 6 17.25 -0.37 -15.81
CA GLY A 6 18.47 0.00 -15.09
C GLY A 6 18.20 0.67 -13.74
N HIS A 7 16.95 0.65 -13.25
CA HIS A 7 16.54 1.28 -12.02
C HIS A 7 16.60 0.29 -10.85
N LEU A 8 17.41 0.62 -9.85
CA LEU A 8 17.52 -0.11 -8.59
C LEU A 8 16.51 0.45 -7.59
N VAL A 9 15.53 -0.37 -7.22
CA VAL A 9 14.65 -0.04 -6.11
C VAL A 9 15.43 -0.20 -4.81
N GLY A 10 15.84 0.91 -4.23
CA GLY A 10 16.76 0.95 -3.08
C GLY A 10 16.12 0.69 -1.72
N GLY A 11 14.90 0.17 -1.64
CA GLY A 11 14.15 0.02 -0.41
C GLY A 11 13.28 -1.23 -0.33
N LYS A 12 12.43 -1.24 0.68
CA LYS A 12 11.45 -2.31 0.91
C LYS A 12 10.15 -2.11 0.12
N ASP A 13 10.01 -0.96 -0.54
CA ASP A 13 8.83 -0.54 -1.29
C ASP A 13 9.25 0.14 -2.59
N LEU A 14 8.31 0.31 -3.55
CA LEU A 14 8.57 1.08 -4.76
C LEU A 14 8.78 2.55 -4.40
N ASP A 15 9.79 3.14 -5.01
CA ASP A 15 9.95 4.59 -5.00
C ASP A 15 9.12 5.22 -6.14
N PRO A 16 8.91 6.55 -6.14
CA PRO A 16 8.10 7.23 -7.17
C PRO A 16 8.59 7.00 -8.60
N GLU A 17 9.91 6.84 -8.79
CA GLU A 17 10.47 6.52 -10.11
C GLU A 17 10.15 5.08 -10.52
N GLY A 18 10.22 4.13 -9.58
CA GLY A 18 9.82 2.75 -9.80
C GLY A 18 8.34 2.62 -10.17
N GLU A 19 7.45 3.36 -9.49
CA GLU A 19 6.03 3.41 -9.86
C GLU A 19 5.84 3.93 -11.29
N ARG A 20 6.50 5.03 -11.63
CA ARG A 20 6.43 5.63 -12.97
C ARG A 20 6.88 4.66 -14.05
N LEU A 21 8.03 4.03 -13.88
CA LEU A 21 8.59 3.08 -14.85
C LEU A 21 7.71 1.83 -15.00
N LEU A 22 7.13 1.35 -13.89
CA LEU A 22 6.20 0.22 -13.94
C LEU A 22 4.92 0.57 -14.69
N GLY A 23 4.41 1.80 -14.53
CA GLY A 23 3.27 2.29 -15.29
C GLY A 23 3.56 2.39 -16.79
N GLU A 24 4.72 2.90 -17.17
CA GLU A 24 5.16 2.97 -18.57
C GLU A 24 5.30 1.56 -19.18
N TRP A 25 5.88 0.63 -18.43
CA TRP A 25 5.98 -0.76 -18.85
C TRP A 25 4.60 -1.39 -19.07
N ALA A 26 3.68 -1.20 -18.12
CA ALA A 26 2.32 -1.74 -18.23
C ALA A 26 1.58 -1.17 -19.44
N GLY A 27 1.71 0.12 -19.72
CA GLY A 27 1.14 0.75 -20.91
C GLY A 27 1.70 0.19 -22.21
N ARG A 28 3.02 -0.02 -22.26
CA ARG A 28 3.73 -0.51 -23.44
C ARG A 28 3.51 -1.99 -23.70
N GLU A 29 3.69 -2.85 -22.67
CA GLU A 29 3.69 -4.32 -22.83
C GLU A 29 2.30 -4.94 -22.65
N LEU A 30 1.43 -4.35 -21.83
CA LEU A 30 0.13 -4.90 -21.51
C LEU A 30 -1.03 -4.10 -22.10
N GLY A 31 -0.77 -2.91 -22.64
CA GLY A 31 -1.81 -1.98 -23.12
C GLY A 31 -2.76 -1.54 -21.99
N SER A 32 -2.27 -1.52 -20.75
CA SER A 32 -3.07 -1.22 -19.56
C SER A 32 -2.58 0.04 -18.84
N ASP A 33 -3.52 0.92 -18.53
CA ASP A 33 -3.26 2.06 -17.63
C ASP A 33 -3.09 1.63 -16.17
N PHE A 34 -3.55 0.41 -15.82
CA PHE A 34 -3.56 -0.12 -14.46
C PHE A 34 -2.57 -1.25 -14.28
N VAL A 35 -1.92 -1.29 -13.12
CA VAL A 35 -1.09 -2.41 -12.70
C VAL A 35 -1.18 -2.63 -11.19
N PHE A 36 -1.40 -3.89 -10.78
CA PHE A 36 -1.31 -4.29 -9.39
C PHE A 36 0.12 -4.66 -9.02
N VAL A 37 0.58 -4.17 -7.89
CA VAL A 37 1.79 -4.60 -7.22
C VAL A 37 1.40 -5.40 -6.00
N THR A 38 1.98 -6.59 -5.84
CA THR A 38 1.63 -7.52 -4.76
C THR A 38 2.90 -8.12 -4.14
N LYS A 39 2.73 -8.97 -3.11
CA LYS A 39 3.86 -9.65 -2.45
C LYS A 39 4.87 -8.69 -1.83
N PHE A 40 4.38 -7.64 -1.24
CA PHE A 40 5.24 -6.71 -0.51
C PHE A 40 5.94 -7.38 0.66
N PRO A 41 7.23 -7.05 0.89
CA PRO A 41 7.94 -7.50 2.09
C PRO A 41 7.17 -7.15 3.36
N GLN A 42 7.15 -8.07 4.31
CA GLN A 42 6.43 -7.87 5.57
C GLN A 42 6.90 -6.59 6.29
N ALA A 43 8.19 -6.28 6.22
CA ALA A 43 8.76 -5.08 6.83
C ALA A 43 8.33 -3.75 6.18
N ALA A 44 7.68 -3.79 5.00
CA ALA A 44 7.16 -2.62 4.30
C ALA A 44 5.66 -2.37 4.57
N ARG A 45 4.99 -3.29 5.26
CA ARG A 45 3.54 -3.22 5.48
C ARG A 45 3.19 -3.13 6.97
N PRO A 46 2.03 -2.61 7.33
CA PRO A 46 1.60 -2.51 8.72
C PRO A 46 1.46 -3.88 9.40
N PHE A 47 1.63 -3.92 10.72
CA PHE A 47 1.58 -5.12 11.55
C PHE A 47 0.33 -5.98 11.37
N TYR A 48 -0.79 -5.39 10.97
CA TYR A 48 -2.07 -6.08 10.79
C TYR A 48 -2.22 -6.74 9.41
N THR A 49 -1.24 -6.59 8.50
CA THR A 49 -1.32 -7.20 7.17
C THR A 49 -1.03 -8.70 7.26
N HIS A 50 -1.89 -9.50 6.62
CA HIS A 50 -1.77 -10.96 6.66
C HIS A 50 -0.49 -11.43 5.97
N PRO A 51 0.34 -12.28 6.61
CA PRO A 51 1.51 -12.88 5.98
C PRO A 51 1.10 -13.81 4.83
N ASP A 52 1.96 -13.95 3.82
CA ASP A 52 1.71 -14.77 2.62
C ASP A 52 2.91 -15.65 2.25
N GLY A 53 3.61 -16.16 3.26
CA GLY A 53 4.80 -17.00 3.09
C GLY A 53 6.04 -16.19 2.78
N GLU A 54 6.90 -16.75 1.92
CA GLU A 54 8.18 -16.16 1.55
C GLU A 54 8.33 -16.14 0.02
N MET A 55 9.05 -15.16 -0.47
CA MET A 55 9.48 -15.05 -1.86
C MET A 55 10.97 -14.69 -1.86
N ASP A 56 11.80 -15.54 -2.49
CA ASP A 56 13.27 -15.40 -2.53
C ASP A 56 13.91 -15.25 -1.13
N GLY A 57 13.37 -15.97 -0.12
CA GLY A 57 13.86 -15.92 1.26
C GLY A 57 13.42 -14.68 2.05
N VAL A 58 12.54 -13.85 1.48
CA VAL A 58 11.99 -12.66 2.12
C VAL A 58 10.54 -12.92 2.52
N PRO A 59 10.15 -12.78 3.80
CA PRO A 59 8.75 -12.86 4.23
C PRO A 59 7.90 -11.80 3.52
N VAL A 60 6.81 -12.23 2.88
CA VAL A 60 5.90 -11.36 2.14
C VAL A 60 4.49 -11.36 2.72
N THR A 61 3.67 -10.42 2.29
CA THR A 61 2.30 -10.21 2.78
C THR A 61 1.27 -10.26 1.66
N ARG A 62 0.01 -10.38 2.06
CA ARG A 62 -1.17 -10.22 1.19
C ARG A 62 -1.58 -8.75 1.03
N GLY A 63 -0.61 -7.86 1.10
CA GLY A 63 -0.77 -6.47 0.72
C GLY A 63 -0.73 -6.29 -0.79
N PHE A 64 -1.41 -5.26 -1.27
CA PHE A 64 -1.36 -4.85 -2.66
C PHE A 64 -1.46 -3.33 -2.80
N ASP A 65 -0.88 -2.82 -3.87
CA ASP A 65 -1.13 -1.46 -4.35
C ASP A 65 -1.65 -1.53 -5.78
N LEU A 66 -2.52 -0.59 -6.14
CA LEU A 66 -2.98 -0.38 -7.50
C LEU A 66 -2.43 0.94 -8.00
N LEU A 67 -1.66 0.86 -9.07
CA LEU A 67 -1.15 2.03 -9.78
C LEU A 67 -2.04 2.31 -10.99
N LEU A 68 -2.27 3.59 -11.25
CA LEU A 68 -2.87 4.11 -12.47
C LEU A 68 -1.85 5.04 -13.14
N ARG A 69 -1.41 4.66 -14.34
CA ARG A 69 -0.40 5.42 -15.11
C ARG A 69 0.86 5.75 -14.32
N GLY A 70 1.33 4.81 -13.49
CA GLY A 70 2.54 4.98 -12.69
C GLY A 70 2.40 5.81 -11.43
N LEU A 71 1.19 5.99 -10.92
CA LEU A 71 0.93 6.60 -9.62
C LEU A 71 0.03 5.69 -8.79
N GLU A 72 0.43 5.39 -7.55
CA GLU A 72 -0.40 4.67 -6.61
C GLU A 72 -1.70 5.43 -6.31
N ILE A 73 -2.84 4.80 -6.60
CA ILE A 73 -4.17 5.32 -6.29
C ILE A 73 -4.86 4.56 -5.16
N THR A 74 -4.44 3.32 -4.91
CA THR A 74 -5.05 2.46 -3.91
C THR A 74 -3.97 1.64 -3.22
N SER A 75 -4.06 1.55 -1.91
CA SER A 75 -3.33 0.58 -1.10
C SER A 75 -4.32 -0.26 -0.30
N GLY A 76 -4.06 -1.56 -0.19
CA GLY A 76 -4.95 -2.48 0.51
C GLY A 76 -4.31 -3.81 0.84
N GLY A 77 -5.12 -4.73 1.35
CA GLY A 77 -4.67 -6.09 1.63
C GLY A 77 -5.64 -6.88 2.49
N GLN A 78 -5.37 -8.17 2.59
CA GLN A 78 -5.99 -9.02 3.60
C GLN A 78 -5.40 -8.69 4.97
N ARG A 79 -6.25 -8.63 5.98
CA ARG A 79 -5.84 -8.37 7.36
C ARG A 79 -5.73 -9.68 8.14
N ILE A 80 -4.87 -9.70 9.13
CA ILE A 80 -4.83 -10.76 10.13
C ILE A 80 -6.18 -10.78 10.85
N HIS A 81 -6.78 -11.96 10.95
CA HIS A 81 -8.05 -12.16 11.66
C HIS A 81 -7.94 -13.13 12.83
N ASP A 82 -6.86 -13.91 12.90
CA ASP A 82 -6.54 -14.76 14.06
C ASP A 82 -5.94 -13.92 15.18
N PRO A 83 -6.48 -13.97 16.41
CA PRO A 83 -6.03 -13.15 17.52
C PRO A 83 -4.61 -13.44 17.99
N GLU A 84 -4.17 -14.71 17.92
CA GLU A 84 -2.81 -15.08 18.33
C GLU A 84 -1.78 -14.68 17.28
N MET A 85 -2.12 -14.78 16.00
CA MET A 85 -1.28 -14.27 14.92
C MET A 85 -1.15 -12.75 15.03
N LEU A 86 -2.23 -12.04 15.33
CA LEU A 86 -2.22 -10.58 15.51
C LEU A 86 -1.34 -10.18 16.69
N ARG A 87 -1.46 -10.85 17.84
CA ARG A 87 -0.62 -10.60 19.03
C ARG A 87 0.87 -10.75 18.70
N ARG A 88 1.23 -11.88 18.07
CA ARG A 88 2.62 -12.14 17.64
C ARG A 88 3.13 -11.08 16.68
N SER A 89 2.28 -10.63 15.77
CA SER A 89 2.66 -9.58 14.81
C SER A 89 2.90 -8.25 15.52
N ILE A 90 2.04 -7.85 16.46
CA ILE A 90 2.23 -6.62 17.27
C ILE A 90 3.58 -6.64 17.97
N GLU A 91 3.91 -7.76 18.61
CA GLU A 91 5.19 -7.94 19.32
C GLU A 91 6.40 -7.91 18.38
N ALA A 92 6.30 -8.60 17.23
CA ALA A 92 7.36 -8.64 16.22
C ALA A 92 7.68 -7.25 15.62
N TYR A 93 6.69 -6.36 15.59
CA TYR A 93 6.87 -4.96 15.16
C TYR A 93 7.34 -4.03 16.29
N GLY A 94 7.63 -4.57 17.48
CA GLY A 94 8.08 -3.80 18.63
C GLY A 94 7.02 -2.87 19.22
N LEU A 95 5.75 -3.12 18.93
CA LEU A 95 4.64 -2.34 19.45
C LEU A 95 4.22 -2.85 20.83
N ASN A 96 3.72 -1.95 21.68
CA ASN A 96 3.20 -2.34 22.99
C ASN A 96 1.80 -2.95 22.85
N PRO A 97 1.60 -4.26 23.14
CA PRO A 97 0.29 -4.91 23.04
C PRO A 97 -0.80 -4.26 23.90
N GLU A 98 -0.42 -3.70 25.06
CA GLU A 98 -1.37 -3.07 25.97
C GLU A 98 -1.97 -1.77 25.38
N SER A 99 -1.19 -1.00 24.63
CA SER A 99 -1.69 0.18 23.94
C SER A 99 -2.67 -0.15 22.81
N LEU A 100 -2.62 -1.38 22.29
CA LEU A 100 -3.48 -1.88 21.23
C LEU A 100 -4.55 -2.85 21.73
N ARG A 101 -4.71 -3.00 23.07
CA ARG A 101 -5.61 -3.98 23.67
C ARG A 101 -7.04 -3.85 23.17
N ALA A 102 -7.60 -2.65 23.16
CA ALA A 102 -8.98 -2.42 22.71
C ALA A 102 -9.20 -2.82 21.23
N TYR A 103 -8.19 -2.59 20.38
CA TYR A 103 -8.21 -3.04 18.99
C TYR A 103 -8.10 -4.57 18.90
N ALA A 104 -7.15 -5.19 19.58
CA ALA A 104 -6.87 -6.62 19.50
C ALA A 104 -7.96 -7.48 20.15
N GLU A 105 -8.65 -6.96 21.18
CA GLU A 105 -9.68 -7.69 21.90
C GLU A 105 -10.87 -8.10 21.01
N VAL A 106 -11.24 -7.27 20.05
CA VAL A 106 -12.36 -7.53 19.13
C VAL A 106 -12.14 -8.82 18.34
N PHE A 107 -10.90 -9.19 18.05
CA PHE A 107 -10.56 -10.39 17.27
C PHE A 107 -10.85 -11.70 18.05
N ARG A 108 -10.94 -11.64 19.37
CA ARG A 108 -11.25 -12.80 20.24
C ARG A 108 -12.71 -13.25 20.15
N TYR A 109 -13.58 -12.41 19.60
CA TYR A 109 -15.01 -12.71 19.47
C TYR A 109 -15.40 -13.31 18.10
N GLY A 110 -14.43 -13.86 17.36
CA GLY A 110 -14.69 -14.57 16.12
C GLY A 110 -14.61 -13.67 14.88
N MET A 111 -13.58 -12.86 14.78
CA MET A 111 -13.31 -12.04 13.59
C MET A 111 -13.20 -12.92 12.35
N PRO A 112 -14.04 -12.74 11.30
CA PRO A 112 -13.92 -13.49 10.06
C PRO A 112 -12.70 -13.04 9.24
N PRO A 113 -12.23 -13.87 8.29
CA PRO A 113 -11.29 -13.40 7.27
C PRO A 113 -11.82 -12.14 6.60
N HIS A 114 -11.01 -11.09 6.57
CA HIS A 114 -11.39 -9.81 6.00
C HIS A 114 -10.20 -9.10 5.37
N GLY A 115 -10.49 -8.13 4.55
CA GLY A 115 -9.52 -7.23 3.95
C GLY A 115 -10.06 -5.81 3.90
N GLY A 116 -9.22 -4.92 3.43
CA GLY A 116 -9.61 -3.53 3.23
C GLY A 116 -8.69 -2.84 2.25
N PHE A 117 -9.19 -1.79 1.63
CA PHE A 117 -8.43 -0.91 0.77
C PHE A 117 -8.96 0.52 0.88
N ALA A 118 -8.12 1.47 0.50
CA ALA A 118 -8.53 2.86 0.38
C ALA A 118 -8.12 3.40 -0.98
N ILE A 119 -8.99 4.20 -1.59
CA ILE A 119 -8.72 4.89 -2.84
C ILE A 119 -8.43 6.35 -2.53
N GLY A 120 -7.29 6.87 -3.01
CA GLY A 120 -6.97 8.29 -2.97
C GLY A 120 -7.84 9.07 -3.95
N ALA A 121 -8.97 9.62 -3.47
CA ALA A 121 -9.95 10.30 -4.34
C ALA A 121 -9.31 11.44 -5.14
N GLU A 122 -8.45 12.22 -4.54
CA GLU A 122 -7.75 13.33 -5.21
C GLU A 122 -6.76 12.83 -6.26
N ARG A 123 -6.01 11.75 -5.98
CA ARG A 123 -5.09 11.15 -6.97
C ARG A 123 -5.86 10.60 -8.16
N LEU A 124 -6.91 9.83 -7.90
CA LEU A 124 -7.76 9.28 -8.95
C LEU A 124 -8.39 10.39 -9.81
N THR A 125 -8.97 11.41 -9.19
CA THR A 125 -9.56 12.55 -9.90
C THR A 125 -8.53 13.28 -10.74
N ALA A 126 -7.34 13.55 -10.19
CA ALA A 126 -6.28 14.24 -10.91
C ALA A 126 -5.85 13.47 -12.16
N LEU A 127 -5.69 12.14 -12.05
CA LEU A 127 -5.29 11.29 -13.18
C LEU A 127 -6.39 11.17 -14.24
N LEU A 128 -7.65 11.02 -13.84
CA LEU A 128 -8.78 10.94 -14.77
C LEU A 128 -8.99 12.23 -15.55
N LEU A 129 -8.77 13.38 -14.92
CA LEU A 129 -8.93 14.69 -15.54
C LEU A 129 -7.63 15.25 -16.16
N GLY A 130 -6.51 14.52 -16.07
CA GLY A 130 -5.21 14.97 -16.60
C GLY A 130 -4.68 16.23 -15.90
N LEU A 131 -4.96 16.39 -14.59
CA LEU A 131 -4.51 17.55 -13.83
C LEU A 131 -3.01 17.40 -13.50
N SER A 132 -2.27 18.50 -13.67
CA SER A 132 -0.82 18.54 -13.41
C SER A 132 -0.46 18.53 -11.93
N ASN A 133 -1.43 18.81 -11.05
CA ASN A 133 -1.21 18.85 -9.61
C ASN A 133 -2.46 18.34 -8.86
N VAL A 134 -2.26 17.40 -7.95
CA VAL A 134 -3.32 16.79 -7.13
C VAL A 134 -4.12 17.82 -6.30
N ARG A 135 -3.53 18.98 -5.98
CA ARG A 135 -4.22 20.08 -5.29
C ARG A 135 -5.39 20.64 -6.09
N MET A 136 -5.33 20.55 -7.40
CA MET A 136 -6.42 21.03 -8.29
C MET A 136 -7.67 20.13 -8.21
N ALA A 137 -7.50 18.91 -7.72
CA ALA A 137 -8.60 17.96 -7.46
C ALA A 137 -9.28 18.16 -6.09
N ARG A 138 -8.90 19.19 -5.33
CA ARG A 138 -9.40 19.43 -3.98
C ARG A 138 -10.00 20.83 -3.86
N ALA A 139 -11.22 20.92 -3.32
CA ALA A 139 -11.90 22.19 -3.13
C ALA A 139 -11.17 23.12 -2.12
N PHE A 140 -10.58 22.53 -1.10
CA PHE A 140 -9.85 23.26 -0.04
C PHE A 140 -8.46 22.63 0.17
N PRO A 141 -7.51 22.87 -0.76
CA PRO A 141 -6.17 22.30 -0.62
C PRO A 141 -5.45 22.91 0.56
N ARG A 142 -4.80 22.06 1.37
CA ARG A 142 -3.96 22.47 2.49
C ARG A 142 -2.52 22.04 2.25
N ASP A 143 -1.59 22.86 2.67
CA ASP A 143 -0.16 22.57 2.63
C ASP A 143 0.57 23.26 3.80
N ARG A 144 1.89 23.25 3.77
CA ARG A 144 2.72 23.85 4.84
C ARG A 144 2.53 25.36 4.99
N THR A 145 2.07 26.04 3.97
CA THR A 145 1.89 27.49 3.93
C THR A 145 0.42 27.91 3.94
N ARG A 146 -0.49 26.99 3.65
CA ARG A 146 -1.93 27.25 3.60
C ARG A 146 -2.70 26.22 4.44
N LEU A 147 -3.14 26.63 5.62
CA LEU A 147 -3.92 25.80 6.55
C LEU A 147 -5.41 26.13 6.56
N GLN A 148 -5.79 27.28 6.05
CA GLN A 148 -7.19 27.73 5.96
C GLN A 148 -7.64 27.75 4.50
N PRO A 149 -8.96 27.61 4.25
CA PRO A 149 -9.53 27.68 2.90
C PRO A 149 -9.22 28.97 2.15
#